data_77eaa04147d42cfcb8b8f7a6093e56c0
#
_entry.id   77eaa04147d42cfcb8b8f7a6093e56c0
#
_cell.length_a   1.000
_cell.length_b   1.000
_cell.length_c   1.000
_cell.angle_alpha   90.00
_cell.angle_beta   90.00
_cell.angle_gamma   90.00
#
_symmetry.space_group_name_H-M   'P 1'
#
loop_
_entity.id
_entity.type
_entity.pdbx_description
1 polymer ?
#
loop_
_entity_poly.entity_id
_entity_poly.type
_entity_poly.pdbx_seq_one_letter_code
_entity_poly.pdbx_strand_id
1 'polypeptide(L)'
;MEDFSKKTDEPGGTLHVFASVTACYSIMPPFIRHLSEKYPAIHLSVETGDPALAMNTVREGRAELAVAAIPSAACAEFDCISVLTSPLVFAASATGPYTTVSGSPQDIVSSVPLILPKAGLARQRFDSWTKSRNVKPVIAAETEGNEAVMALAALGLGIGLVPRIVLENGPYREGFI
;
A
#
# COMPACT_ATOMS: atom_id res chain seq x y z
N MET A 1 28.05 -5.02 -49.84
CA MET A 1 27.99 -3.80 -49.02
C MET A 1 26.94 -4.08 -47.96
N GLU A 2 27.38 -4.76 -46.86
CA GLU A 2 26.49 -5.19 -45.80
C GLU A 2 26.20 -4.01 -44.90
N ASP A 3 24.89 -3.71 -44.79
CA ASP A 3 24.36 -2.66 -43.96
C ASP A 3 24.38 -3.15 -42.50
N PHE A 4 25.44 -2.80 -41.78
CA PHE A 4 25.50 -2.96 -40.32
C PHE A 4 24.58 -1.90 -39.72
N SER A 5 23.26 -2.19 -39.72
CA SER A 5 22.30 -1.42 -38.94
C SER A 5 22.77 -1.50 -37.48
N LYS A 6 23.14 -0.36 -36.91
CA LYS A 6 23.45 -0.17 -35.50
C LYS A 6 22.30 -0.77 -34.69
N LYS A 7 22.53 -1.96 -34.09
CA LYS A 7 21.74 -2.36 -32.93
C LYS A 7 21.95 -1.27 -31.89
N THR A 8 20.99 -0.42 -31.72
CA THR A 8 20.89 0.43 -30.54
C THR A 8 20.83 -0.52 -29.36
N ASP A 9 21.84 -0.49 -28.49
CA ASP A 9 21.88 -1.20 -27.19
C ASP A 9 20.85 -0.59 -26.23
N GLU A 10 19.62 -0.41 -26.67
CA GLU A 10 18.54 0.02 -25.81
C GLU A 10 18.10 -1.17 -24.97
N PRO A 11 18.06 -1.01 -23.63
CA PRO A 11 17.53 -2.05 -22.77
C PRO A 11 16.11 -2.41 -23.18
N GLY A 12 15.88 -3.68 -23.44
CA GLY A 12 14.57 -4.21 -23.81
C GLY A 12 14.26 -5.49 -23.07
N GLY A 13 13.01 -5.95 -23.13
CA GLY A 13 12.56 -7.13 -22.44
C GLY A 13 11.35 -6.85 -21.54
N THR A 14 11.06 -7.75 -20.62
CA THR A 14 9.95 -7.57 -19.68
C THR A 14 10.49 -7.26 -18.29
N LEU A 15 9.98 -6.21 -17.67
CA LEU A 15 10.19 -5.88 -16.26
C LEU A 15 8.94 -6.31 -15.47
N HIS A 16 9.10 -7.28 -14.57
CA HIS A 16 8.04 -7.71 -13.68
C HIS A 16 8.11 -6.92 -12.37
N VAL A 17 7.02 -6.25 -12.05
CA VAL A 17 6.90 -5.42 -10.84
C VAL A 17 5.75 -5.93 -9.99
N PHE A 18 6.00 -6.19 -8.71
CA PHE A 18 4.94 -6.38 -7.73
C PHE A 18 4.61 -5.04 -7.06
N ALA A 19 3.34 -4.66 -7.02
CA ALA A 19 2.91 -3.45 -6.34
C ALA A 19 1.57 -3.66 -5.64
N SER A 20 1.37 -3.07 -4.45
CA SER A 20 0.01 -2.98 -3.92
C SER A 20 -0.84 -2.08 -4.82
N VAL A 21 -2.16 -2.28 -4.80
CA VAL A 21 -3.09 -1.41 -5.55
C VAL A 21 -2.87 0.05 -5.19
N THR A 22 -2.71 0.35 -3.88
CA THR A 22 -2.34 1.69 -3.40
C THR A 22 -1.08 2.22 -4.07
N ALA A 23 -0.02 1.41 -4.19
CA ALA A 23 1.22 1.82 -4.83
C ALA A 23 1.03 2.13 -6.32
N CYS A 24 0.16 1.39 -7.01
CA CYS A 24 -0.10 1.59 -8.44
C CYS A 24 -0.64 2.98 -8.75
N TYR A 25 -1.51 3.55 -7.90
CA TYR A 25 -2.05 4.88 -8.16
C TYR A 25 -1.30 6.02 -7.45
N SER A 26 -0.50 5.73 -6.43
CA SER A 26 0.16 6.76 -5.62
C SER A 26 1.65 6.93 -5.90
N ILE A 27 2.38 5.83 -6.20
CA ILE A 27 3.84 5.83 -6.32
C ILE A 27 4.29 5.50 -7.74
N MET A 28 3.64 4.54 -8.40
CA MET A 28 4.03 4.05 -9.72
C MET A 28 3.87 5.07 -10.87
N PRO A 29 2.93 6.04 -10.88
CA PRO A 29 2.69 6.87 -12.05
C PRO A 29 3.93 7.61 -12.57
N PRO A 30 4.75 8.31 -11.74
CA PRO A 30 5.97 8.95 -12.21
C PRO A 30 7.03 7.93 -12.70
N PHE A 31 7.11 6.77 -12.06
CA PHE A 31 8.01 5.70 -12.47
C PHE A 31 7.62 5.16 -13.86
N ILE A 32 6.34 4.84 -14.08
CA ILE A 32 5.84 4.32 -15.37
C ILE A 32 6.08 5.34 -16.49
N ARG A 33 5.82 6.62 -16.23
CA ARG A 33 6.08 7.69 -17.21
C ARG A 33 7.55 7.74 -17.60
N HIS A 34 8.44 7.78 -16.60
CA HIS A 34 9.88 7.80 -16.84
C HIS A 34 10.37 6.55 -17.61
N LEU A 35 9.85 5.37 -17.23
CA LEU A 35 10.18 4.11 -17.90
C LEU A 35 9.77 4.15 -19.38
N SER A 36 8.54 4.56 -19.68
CA SER A 36 8.02 4.59 -21.05
C SER A 36 8.71 5.63 -21.93
N GLU A 37 9.15 6.75 -21.37
CA GLU A 37 9.88 7.80 -22.11
C GLU A 37 11.34 7.41 -22.38
N LYS A 38 12.01 6.79 -21.41
CA LYS A 38 13.45 6.52 -21.47
C LYS A 38 13.77 5.13 -22.03
N TYR A 39 12.89 4.17 -21.84
CA TYR A 39 13.08 2.77 -22.21
C TYR A 39 11.84 2.18 -22.88
N PRO A 40 11.46 2.69 -24.07
CA PRO A 40 10.21 2.30 -24.73
C PRO A 40 10.17 0.83 -25.19
N ALA A 41 11.33 0.17 -25.26
CA ALA A 41 11.45 -1.25 -25.59
C ALA A 41 11.23 -2.19 -24.38
N ILE A 42 11.04 -1.65 -23.16
CA ILE A 42 10.72 -2.43 -21.98
C ILE A 42 9.20 -2.62 -21.88
N HIS A 43 8.80 -3.89 -21.85
CA HIS A 43 7.42 -4.25 -21.52
C HIS A 43 7.28 -4.32 -19.99
N LEU A 44 6.34 -3.56 -19.42
CA LEU A 44 6.05 -3.57 -17.98
C LEU A 44 4.93 -4.57 -17.68
N SER A 45 5.23 -5.56 -16.83
CA SER A 45 4.26 -6.51 -16.29
C SER A 45 4.06 -6.23 -14.79
N VAL A 46 2.85 -5.87 -14.37
CA VAL A 46 2.55 -5.53 -12.97
C VAL A 46 1.65 -6.59 -12.35
N GLU A 47 2.16 -7.27 -11.32
CA GLU A 47 1.38 -8.12 -10.43
C GLU A 47 0.90 -7.29 -9.25
N THR A 48 -0.42 -7.32 -8.98
CA THR A 48 -0.97 -6.60 -7.82
C THR A 48 -1.39 -7.57 -6.72
N GLY A 49 -1.19 -7.16 -5.46
CA GLY A 49 -1.54 -8.01 -4.33
C GLY A 49 -1.39 -7.31 -2.97
N ASP A 50 -1.55 -8.11 -1.91
CA ASP A 50 -1.34 -7.63 -0.54
C ASP A 50 0.13 -7.21 -0.35
N PRO A 51 0.39 -6.00 0.19
CA PRO A 51 1.75 -5.53 0.50
C PRO A 51 2.59 -6.53 1.31
N ALA A 52 1.97 -7.37 2.13
CA ALA A 52 2.66 -8.40 2.90
C ALA A 52 3.37 -9.46 2.03
N LEU A 53 2.95 -9.64 0.78
CA LEU A 53 3.52 -10.61 -0.16
C LEU A 53 4.75 -10.08 -0.91
N ALA A 54 4.99 -8.78 -0.89
CA ALA A 54 5.99 -8.11 -1.72
C ALA A 54 7.39 -8.72 -1.62
N MET A 55 7.88 -8.95 -0.40
CA MET A 55 9.22 -9.51 -0.18
C MET A 55 9.33 -10.95 -0.68
N ASN A 56 8.31 -11.76 -0.49
CA ASN A 56 8.32 -13.14 -0.96
C ASN A 56 8.27 -13.20 -2.50
N THR A 57 7.51 -12.32 -3.14
CA THR A 57 7.43 -12.25 -4.60
C THR A 57 8.79 -11.97 -5.24
N VAL A 58 9.57 -11.04 -4.65
CA VAL A 58 10.94 -10.75 -5.12
C VAL A 58 11.89 -11.88 -4.79
N ARG A 59 11.83 -12.46 -3.58
CA ARG A 59 12.69 -13.58 -3.16
C ARG A 59 12.49 -14.81 -4.03
N GLU A 60 11.28 -15.07 -4.48
CA GLU A 60 10.93 -16.17 -5.37
C GLU A 60 11.25 -15.89 -6.84
N GLY A 61 11.76 -14.69 -7.17
CA GLY A 61 12.09 -14.30 -8.54
C GLY A 61 10.88 -14.12 -9.45
N ARG A 62 9.68 -13.92 -8.89
CA ARG A 62 8.46 -13.63 -9.67
C ARG A 62 8.37 -12.18 -10.12
N ALA A 63 9.09 -11.30 -9.44
CA ALA A 63 9.26 -9.89 -9.83
C ALA A 63 10.70 -9.44 -9.53
N GLU A 64 11.24 -8.60 -10.41
CA GLU A 64 12.54 -7.95 -10.20
C GLU A 64 12.45 -6.77 -9.25
N LEU A 65 11.28 -6.17 -9.13
CA LEU A 65 11.01 -4.99 -8.31
C LEU A 65 9.69 -5.14 -7.55
N ALA A 66 9.67 -4.68 -6.30
CA ALA A 66 8.42 -4.53 -5.57
C ALA A 66 8.26 -3.12 -4.98
N VAL A 67 7.03 -2.61 -5.00
CA VAL A 67 6.65 -1.32 -4.40
C VAL A 67 5.61 -1.58 -3.31
N ALA A 68 6.05 -1.55 -2.07
CA ALA A 68 5.22 -1.85 -0.91
C ALA A 68 5.74 -1.19 0.37
N ALA A 69 4.91 -1.16 1.40
CA ALA A 69 5.35 -0.82 2.75
C ALA A 69 6.04 -2.02 3.38
N ILE A 70 7.33 -1.87 3.70
CA ILE A 70 8.15 -2.94 4.30
C ILE A 70 8.76 -2.49 5.63
N PRO A 71 9.06 -3.43 6.55
CA PRO A 71 9.85 -3.13 7.75
C PRO A 71 11.28 -2.74 7.40
N SER A 72 11.88 -1.83 8.15
CA SER A 72 13.29 -1.43 7.93
C SER A 72 14.27 -2.60 8.00
N ALA A 73 13.98 -3.63 8.80
CA ALA A 73 14.81 -4.83 8.89
C ALA A 73 14.85 -5.65 7.57
N ALA A 74 13.84 -5.53 6.71
CA ALA A 74 13.81 -6.20 5.41
C ALA A 74 14.89 -5.68 4.45
N CYS A 75 15.36 -4.44 4.64
CA CYS A 75 16.43 -3.84 3.84
C CYS A 75 17.81 -4.46 4.10
N ALA A 76 17.95 -5.36 5.07
CA ALA A 76 19.19 -6.15 5.21
C ALA A 76 19.30 -7.28 4.18
N GLU A 77 18.18 -7.69 3.59
CA GLU A 77 18.10 -8.80 2.62
C GLU A 77 17.96 -8.30 1.17
N PHE A 78 17.46 -7.09 0.98
CA PHE A 78 17.14 -6.51 -0.34
C PHE A 78 17.80 -5.14 -0.52
N ASP A 79 18.06 -4.78 -1.76
CA ASP A 79 18.38 -3.39 -2.10
C ASP A 79 17.09 -2.55 -2.01
N CYS A 80 17.03 -1.67 -1.02
CA CYS A 80 15.85 -0.88 -0.72
C CYS A 80 16.06 0.61 -0.95
N ILE A 81 15.11 1.24 -1.62
CA ILE A 81 15.03 2.69 -1.76
C ILE A 81 13.78 3.17 -1.02
N SER A 82 13.97 4.03 -0.02
CA SER A 82 12.83 4.66 0.66
C SER A 82 12.28 5.79 -0.21
N VAL A 83 11.07 5.62 -0.74
CA VAL A 83 10.41 6.59 -1.60
C VAL A 83 9.64 7.63 -0.78
N LEU A 84 8.93 7.16 0.27
CA LEU A 84 8.16 8.03 1.16
C LEU A 84 7.86 7.33 2.49
N THR A 85 7.41 8.11 3.46
CA THR A 85 6.86 7.62 4.73
C THR A 85 5.43 8.10 4.87
N SER A 86 4.50 7.16 5.09
CA SER A 86 3.09 7.47 5.29
C SER A 86 2.64 7.02 6.69
N PRO A 87 2.15 7.93 7.54
CA PRO A 87 1.63 7.57 8.85
C PRO A 87 0.33 6.76 8.69
N LEU A 88 0.04 5.91 9.68
CA LEU A 88 -1.27 5.28 9.80
C LEU A 88 -2.28 6.29 10.36
N VAL A 89 -3.46 6.30 9.77
CA VAL A 89 -4.58 7.16 10.15
C VAL A 89 -5.86 6.35 10.25
N PHE A 90 -6.80 6.84 11.03
CA PHE A 90 -8.18 6.37 10.99
C PHE A 90 -8.92 7.10 9.88
N ALA A 91 -9.71 6.36 9.12
CA ALA A 91 -10.53 6.85 8.03
C ALA A 91 -11.99 6.52 8.32
N ALA A 92 -12.81 7.53 8.54
CA ALA A 92 -14.25 7.38 8.69
C ALA A 92 -14.97 7.89 7.44
N SER A 93 -16.08 7.25 7.05
CA SER A 93 -16.93 7.80 6.00
C SER A 93 -17.44 9.19 6.42
N ALA A 94 -17.41 10.16 5.49
CA ALA A 94 -17.99 11.49 5.71
C ALA A 94 -19.53 11.46 5.87
N THR A 95 -20.13 10.33 5.61
CA THR A 95 -21.56 10.07 5.85
C THR A 95 -21.72 8.82 6.71
N GLY A 96 -22.72 8.77 7.56
CA GLY A 96 -23.00 7.58 8.38
C GLY A 96 -22.68 7.74 9.86
N PRO A 97 -22.55 6.64 10.61
CA PRO A 97 -22.57 6.68 12.07
C PRO A 97 -21.27 7.17 12.73
N TYR A 98 -20.17 7.26 11.96
CA TYR A 98 -18.84 7.58 12.51
C TYR A 98 -18.32 8.98 12.12
N THR A 99 -19.17 9.84 11.59
CA THR A 99 -18.81 11.22 11.17
C THR A 99 -18.34 12.12 12.30
N THR A 100 -18.71 11.82 13.54
CA THR A 100 -18.41 12.63 14.73
C THR A 100 -17.43 11.94 15.68
N VAL A 101 -16.75 10.90 15.22
CA VAL A 101 -15.77 10.20 16.06
C VAL A 101 -14.65 11.17 16.44
N SER A 102 -14.46 11.33 17.75
CA SER A 102 -13.44 12.21 18.34
C SER A 102 -12.89 11.56 19.62
N GLY A 103 -11.72 12.01 20.04
CA GLY A 103 -11.06 11.51 21.24
C GLY A 103 -9.61 11.11 21.00
N SER A 104 -8.98 10.57 22.03
CA SER A 104 -7.63 10.03 21.87
C SER A 104 -7.64 8.77 21.01
N PRO A 105 -6.52 8.41 20.36
CA PRO A 105 -6.42 7.14 19.63
C PRO A 105 -6.77 5.92 20.49
N GLN A 106 -6.49 5.96 21.79
CA GLN A 106 -6.84 4.88 22.72
C GLN A 106 -8.36 4.75 22.90
N ASP A 107 -9.06 5.89 23.06
CA ASP A 107 -10.52 5.92 23.21
C ASP A 107 -11.20 5.40 21.95
N ILE A 108 -10.74 5.86 20.78
CA ILE A 108 -11.26 5.41 19.49
C ILE A 108 -11.10 3.91 19.34
N VAL A 109 -9.91 3.39 19.57
CA VAL A 109 -9.61 1.95 19.39
C VAL A 109 -10.42 1.06 20.32
N SER A 110 -10.72 1.53 21.55
CA SER A 110 -11.45 0.76 22.54
C SER A 110 -12.97 0.84 22.44
N SER A 111 -13.50 1.81 21.69
CA SER A 111 -14.96 2.08 21.67
C SER A 111 -15.58 2.06 20.27
N VAL A 112 -14.80 2.29 19.23
CA VAL A 112 -15.31 2.37 17.85
C VAL A 112 -14.95 1.10 17.09
N PRO A 113 -15.89 0.49 16.35
CA PRO A 113 -15.60 -0.66 15.50
C PRO A 113 -14.54 -0.34 14.44
N LEU A 114 -13.48 -1.14 14.37
CA LEU A 114 -12.36 -0.96 13.47
C LEU A 114 -12.39 -1.98 12.33
N ILE A 115 -11.96 -1.52 11.16
CA ILE A 115 -11.67 -2.35 10.00
C ILE A 115 -10.17 -2.34 9.81
N LEU A 116 -9.53 -3.49 9.92
CA LEU A 116 -8.08 -3.63 9.96
C LEU A 116 -7.55 -4.49 8.79
N PRO A 117 -6.32 -4.25 8.34
CA PRO A 117 -5.65 -5.21 7.49
C PRO A 117 -5.36 -6.51 8.28
N LYS A 118 -5.46 -7.67 7.61
CA LYS A 118 -5.15 -8.98 8.21
C LYS A 118 -3.67 -9.16 8.51
N ALA A 119 -2.80 -8.57 7.70
CA ALA A 119 -1.36 -8.78 7.76
C ALA A 119 -0.58 -7.52 7.34
N GLY A 120 0.73 -7.63 7.23
CA GLY A 120 1.62 -6.59 6.76
C GLY A 120 2.05 -5.59 7.83
N LEU A 121 2.81 -4.57 7.42
CA LEU A 121 3.44 -3.61 8.32
C LEU A 121 2.42 -2.78 9.12
N ALA A 122 1.31 -2.40 8.49
CA ALA A 122 0.26 -1.61 9.16
C ALA A 122 -0.35 -2.40 10.33
N ARG A 123 -0.66 -3.69 10.11
CA ARG A 123 -1.18 -4.57 11.16
C ARG A 123 -0.15 -4.77 12.28
N GLN A 124 1.08 -5.07 11.96
CA GLN A 124 2.14 -5.26 12.95
C GLN A 124 2.34 -4.01 13.82
N ARG A 125 2.32 -2.82 13.22
CA ARG A 125 2.44 -1.56 13.97
C ARG A 125 1.24 -1.31 14.87
N PHE A 126 0.03 -1.58 14.39
CA PHE A 126 -1.19 -1.45 15.16
C PHE A 126 -1.18 -2.39 16.38
N ASP A 127 -0.89 -3.69 16.16
CA ASP A 127 -0.84 -4.68 17.22
C ASP A 127 0.24 -4.36 18.28
N SER A 128 1.41 -3.89 17.83
CA SER A 128 2.48 -3.46 18.75
C SER A 128 2.06 -2.22 19.56
N TRP A 129 1.36 -1.28 18.92
CA TRP A 129 0.87 -0.06 19.55
C TRP A 129 -0.22 -0.37 20.59
N THR A 130 -1.21 -1.20 20.28
CA THR A 130 -2.29 -1.61 21.21
C THR A 130 -1.74 -2.38 22.36
N LYS A 131 -0.81 -3.33 22.12
CA LYS A 131 -0.13 -4.10 23.16
C LYS A 131 0.66 -3.20 24.11
N SER A 132 1.44 -2.25 23.61
CA SER A 132 2.25 -1.34 24.43
C SER A 132 1.43 -0.42 25.32
N ARG A 133 0.17 -0.19 24.99
CA ARG A 133 -0.76 0.67 25.75
C ARG A 133 -1.84 -0.11 26.50
N ASN A 134 -1.80 -1.43 26.43
CA ASN A 134 -2.81 -2.31 27.01
C ASN A 134 -4.24 -1.93 26.60
N VAL A 135 -4.43 -1.57 25.30
CA VAL A 135 -5.73 -1.23 24.73
C VAL A 135 -6.28 -2.44 23.99
N LYS A 136 -7.56 -2.75 24.23
CA LYS A 136 -8.27 -3.82 23.51
C LYS A 136 -9.09 -3.20 22.39
N PRO A 137 -8.77 -3.50 21.10
CA PRO A 137 -9.51 -2.96 19.97
C PRO A 137 -10.88 -3.62 19.83
N VAL A 138 -11.87 -2.84 19.39
CA VAL A 138 -13.16 -3.34 18.90
C VAL A 138 -13.01 -3.57 17.39
N ILE A 139 -12.88 -4.83 16.97
CA ILE A 139 -12.66 -5.16 15.55
C ILE A 139 -14.00 -5.59 14.93
N ALA A 140 -14.45 -4.84 13.91
CA ALA A 140 -15.65 -5.17 13.13
C ALA A 140 -15.32 -6.06 11.93
N ALA A 141 -14.19 -5.84 11.28
CA ALA A 141 -13.75 -6.64 10.14
C ALA A 141 -12.22 -6.64 9.98
N GLU A 142 -11.74 -7.68 9.32
CA GLU A 142 -10.35 -7.80 8.89
C GLU A 142 -10.34 -8.21 7.42
N THR A 143 -9.49 -7.54 6.61
CA THR A 143 -9.44 -7.78 5.17
C THR A 143 -8.04 -7.63 4.60
N GLU A 144 -7.84 -8.07 3.37
CA GLU A 144 -6.60 -7.89 2.63
C GLU A 144 -6.70 -6.63 1.76
N GLY A 145 -5.61 -5.85 1.72
CA GLY A 145 -5.51 -4.62 0.94
C GLY A 145 -6.26 -3.42 1.56
N ASN A 146 -5.70 -2.24 1.34
CA ASN A 146 -6.27 -1.00 1.86
C ASN A 146 -7.60 -0.64 1.20
N GLU A 147 -7.78 -1.00 -0.05
CA GLU A 147 -8.97 -0.72 -0.86
C GLU A 147 -10.21 -1.40 -0.26
N ALA A 148 -10.06 -2.63 0.21
CA ALA A 148 -11.14 -3.34 0.89
C ALA A 148 -11.44 -2.74 2.28
N VAL A 149 -10.41 -2.31 3.03
CA VAL A 149 -10.62 -1.56 4.28
C VAL A 149 -11.46 -0.31 4.01
N MET A 150 -11.12 0.47 2.98
CA MET A 150 -11.82 1.69 2.62
C MET A 150 -13.24 1.43 2.13
N ALA A 151 -13.45 0.39 1.32
CA ALA A 151 -14.79 0.02 0.85
C ALA A 151 -15.74 -0.34 2.01
N LEU A 152 -15.27 -1.13 2.97
CA LEU A 152 -16.06 -1.50 4.15
C LEU A 152 -16.32 -0.30 5.07
N ALA A 153 -15.35 0.63 5.20
CA ALA A 153 -15.54 1.87 5.96
C ALA A 153 -16.56 2.80 5.27
N ALA A 154 -16.55 2.87 3.93
CA ALA A 154 -17.56 3.62 3.16
C ALA A 154 -18.98 3.09 3.38
N LEU A 155 -19.14 1.79 3.60
CA LEU A 155 -20.42 1.16 3.93
C LEU A 155 -20.86 1.38 5.39
N GLY A 156 -20.04 2.06 6.21
CA GLY A 156 -20.38 2.36 7.60
C GLY A 156 -20.23 1.18 8.56
N LEU A 157 -19.45 0.14 8.21
CA LEU A 157 -19.20 -1.01 9.08
C LEU A 157 -18.33 -0.65 10.29
N GLY A 158 -17.48 0.37 10.15
CA GLY A 158 -16.54 0.85 11.16
C GLY A 158 -15.65 1.92 10.57
N ILE A 159 -14.58 2.27 11.29
CA ILE A 159 -13.53 3.14 10.78
C ILE A 159 -12.33 2.31 10.31
N GLY A 160 -11.77 2.65 9.16
CA GLY A 160 -10.63 1.97 8.58
C GLY A 160 -9.31 2.44 9.17
N LEU A 161 -8.35 1.54 9.37
CA LEU A 161 -6.95 1.89 9.66
C LEU A 161 -6.12 1.70 8.39
N VAL A 162 -5.63 2.80 7.82
CA VAL A 162 -4.89 2.80 6.57
C VAL A 162 -3.70 3.78 6.60
N PRO A 163 -2.68 3.59 5.76
CA PRO A 163 -1.70 4.63 5.51
C PRO A 163 -2.36 5.89 4.92
N ARG A 164 -1.93 7.07 5.34
CA ARG A 164 -2.50 8.36 4.89
C ARG A 164 -2.50 8.51 3.37
N ILE A 165 -1.49 7.97 2.69
CA ILE A 165 -1.39 8.02 1.22
C ILE A 165 -2.59 7.40 0.51
N VAL A 166 -3.29 6.45 1.15
CA VAL A 166 -4.53 5.84 0.62
C VAL A 166 -5.63 6.89 0.47
N LEU A 167 -5.73 7.80 1.44
CA LEU A 167 -6.70 8.90 1.40
C LEU A 167 -6.28 10.02 0.45
N GLU A 168 -4.98 10.35 0.42
CA GLU A 168 -4.47 11.49 -0.35
C GLU A 168 -4.50 11.25 -1.85
N ASN A 169 -4.19 10.03 -2.30
CA ASN A 169 -3.98 9.70 -3.70
C ASN A 169 -4.97 8.67 -4.26
N GLY A 170 -5.81 8.09 -3.40
CA GLY A 170 -6.75 7.04 -3.78
C GLY A 170 -8.08 7.56 -4.34
N PRO A 171 -8.89 6.65 -4.89
CA PRO A 171 -10.23 6.97 -5.39
C PRO A 171 -11.20 7.39 -4.28
N TYR A 172 -10.80 7.27 -3.02
CA TYR A 172 -11.61 7.56 -1.84
C TYR A 172 -11.35 8.97 -1.25
N ARG A 173 -10.63 9.83 -1.95
CA ARG A 173 -10.25 11.17 -1.47
C ARG A 173 -11.46 12.02 -1.07
N GLU A 174 -12.56 11.88 -1.81
CA GLU A 174 -13.82 12.55 -1.52
C GLU A 174 -14.74 11.56 -0.80
N GLY A 175 -15.14 11.82 0.41
CA GLY A 175 -16.09 10.98 1.17
C GLY A 175 -15.53 10.39 2.47
N PHE A 176 -14.34 10.80 2.88
CA PHE A 176 -13.73 10.39 4.14
C PHE A 176 -13.21 11.57 4.96
N ILE A 177 -13.22 11.39 6.27
CA ILE A 177 -12.66 12.28 7.28
C ILE A 177 -11.67 11.53 8.16
#